data_056ccb7fb595ed3e5689d20ad7b15f52
#
_entry.id   056ccb7fb595ed3e5689d20ad7b15f52
#
_cell.length_a   1.000
_cell.length_b   1.000
_cell.length_c   1.000
_cell.angle_alpha   90.00
_cell.angle_beta   90.00
_cell.angle_gamma   90.00
#
_symmetry.space_group_name_H-M   'P 1'
#
loop_
_entity.id
_entity.type
_entity.pdbx_description
1 polymer ?
#
loop_
_entity_poly.entity_id
_entity_poly.type
_entity_poly.pdbx_seq_one_letter_code
_entity_poly.pdbx_strand_id
1 'polypeptide(L)'
;MANPKSLLPECGLYRTTKPLPGNEEKVPAGILVYFHNHSDSGLPVVLAPDHNVHNRWHFHGPAIEFRGLAWANTLQKVPEEGFFTLKKELPFEGGSWPRNALVQLGYTRNGDPILFMARVRSTLAENDLFFSDKGLKITRDQLSILDRANVFIEEADPNAHVSTHASH
;
A
#
# COMPACT_ATOMS: atom_id res chain seq x y z
N MET A 1 -4.42 4.13 -35.99
CA MET A 1 -5.02 3.17 -35.02
C MET A 1 -4.29 3.31 -33.70
N ALA A 2 -5.02 3.58 -32.62
CA ALA A 2 -4.42 3.66 -31.31
C ALA A 2 -3.84 2.28 -30.92
N ASN A 3 -2.65 2.26 -30.38
CA ASN A 3 -2.01 1.04 -29.87
C ASN A 3 -2.92 0.45 -28.76
N PRO A 4 -3.34 -0.83 -28.82
CA PRO A 4 -4.20 -1.43 -27.80
C PRO A 4 -3.64 -1.29 -26.37
N LYS A 5 -2.34 -1.19 -26.21
CA LYS A 5 -1.67 -0.93 -24.92
C LYS A 5 -2.00 0.44 -24.33
N SER A 6 -2.42 1.43 -25.14
CA SER A 6 -2.80 2.76 -24.65
C SER A 6 -4.20 2.82 -24.04
N LEU A 7 -4.98 1.74 -24.16
CA LEU A 7 -6.35 1.65 -23.63
C LEU A 7 -6.43 0.97 -22.26
N LEU A 8 -5.32 0.43 -21.76
CA LEU A 8 -5.25 -0.21 -20.47
C LEU A 8 -4.82 0.80 -19.39
N PRO A 9 -5.26 0.61 -18.13
CA PRO A 9 -4.72 1.35 -17.01
C PRO A 9 -3.21 1.18 -16.87
N GLU A 10 -2.57 2.10 -16.17
CA GLU A 10 -1.17 1.96 -15.79
C GLU A 10 -0.97 0.79 -14.82
N CYS A 11 0.24 0.22 -14.81
CA CYS A 11 0.62 -0.75 -13.79
C CYS A 11 0.53 -0.12 -12.38
N GLY A 12 0.07 -0.88 -11.41
CA GLY A 12 0.00 -0.39 -10.05
C GLY A 12 -1.06 -1.06 -9.19
N LEU A 13 -1.33 -0.43 -8.08
CA LEU A 13 -2.25 -0.90 -7.06
C LEU A 13 -3.66 -0.39 -7.34
N TYR A 14 -4.62 -1.33 -7.30
CA TYR A 14 -6.03 -1.06 -7.60
C TYR A 14 -6.94 -1.80 -6.62
N ARG A 15 -8.18 -1.35 -6.59
CA ARG A 15 -9.28 -2.09 -5.98
C ARG A 15 -10.25 -2.53 -7.09
N THR A 16 -10.69 -3.77 -7.01
CA THR A 16 -11.71 -4.28 -7.95
C THR A 16 -13.08 -3.72 -7.59
N THR A 17 -13.84 -3.35 -8.61
CA THR A 17 -15.26 -2.96 -8.49
C THR A 17 -16.19 -4.04 -9.03
N LYS A 18 -15.67 -4.92 -9.88
CA LYS A 18 -16.36 -6.07 -10.46
C LYS A 18 -15.49 -7.30 -10.40
N PRO A 19 -16.05 -8.49 -10.26
CA PRO A 19 -15.27 -9.73 -10.31
C PRO A 19 -14.64 -9.91 -11.69
N LEU A 20 -13.48 -10.55 -11.75
CA LEU A 20 -12.82 -10.87 -13.01
C LEU A 20 -13.56 -12.02 -13.70
N PRO A 21 -14.12 -11.80 -14.91
CA PRO A 21 -14.83 -12.85 -15.64
C PRO A 21 -13.99 -14.11 -15.84
N GLY A 22 -14.51 -15.27 -15.45
CA GLY A 22 -13.81 -16.56 -15.50
C GLY A 22 -12.89 -16.85 -14.33
N ASN A 23 -12.71 -15.90 -13.41
CA ASN A 23 -11.89 -16.06 -12.19
C ASN A 23 -12.52 -15.36 -10.98
N GLU A 24 -13.83 -15.37 -10.89
CA GLU A 24 -14.62 -14.63 -9.91
C GLU A 24 -14.30 -15.01 -8.47
N GLU A 25 -13.94 -16.28 -8.22
CA GLU A 25 -13.56 -16.76 -6.89
C GLU A 25 -12.17 -16.25 -6.46
N LYS A 26 -11.25 -16.15 -7.41
CA LYS A 26 -9.88 -15.70 -7.14
C LYS A 26 -9.77 -14.18 -7.10
N VAL A 27 -10.54 -13.51 -7.94
CA VAL A 27 -10.55 -12.05 -8.07
C VAL A 27 -12.00 -11.55 -8.00
N PRO A 28 -12.62 -11.58 -6.81
CA PRO A 28 -13.96 -11.04 -6.62
C PRO A 28 -13.97 -9.51 -6.68
N ALA A 29 -15.15 -8.92 -6.69
CA ALA A 29 -15.31 -7.49 -6.49
C ALA A 29 -14.89 -7.09 -5.06
N GLY A 30 -14.36 -5.88 -4.91
CA GLY A 30 -14.08 -5.30 -3.60
C GLY A 30 -12.81 -5.81 -2.94
N ILE A 31 -11.80 -6.23 -3.69
CA ILE A 31 -10.49 -6.61 -3.16
C ILE A 31 -9.37 -5.74 -3.71
N LEU A 32 -8.28 -5.67 -2.96
CA LEU A 32 -7.03 -5.08 -3.40
C LEU A 32 -6.36 -6.00 -4.42
N VAL A 33 -5.82 -5.45 -5.50
CA VAL A 33 -5.07 -6.21 -6.52
C VAL A 33 -3.88 -5.39 -7.02
N TYR A 34 -2.86 -6.09 -7.49
CA TYR A 34 -1.81 -5.47 -8.29
C TYR A 34 -2.06 -5.79 -9.77
N PHE A 35 -2.06 -4.76 -10.60
CA PHE A 35 -2.32 -4.86 -12.03
C PHE A 35 -1.07 -4.54 -12.83
N HIS A 36 -0.76 -5.40 -13.80
CA HIS A 36 0.25 -5.15 -14.82
C HIS A 36 -0.41 -5.13 -16.20
N ASN A 37 -0.17 -4.09 -16.97
CA ASN A 37 -0.75 -3.93 -18.30
C ASN A 37 -0.02 -4.77 -19.37
N HIS A 38 0.99 -5.53 -18.99
CA HIS A 38 1.77 -6.42 -19.85
C HIS A 38 2.35 -7.58 -19.05
N SER A 39 2.66 -8.66 -19.76
CA SER A 39 3.40 -9.81 -19.23
C SER A 39 4.24 -10.40 -20.37
N ASP A 40 4.99 -11.46 -20.07
CA ASP A 40 5.81 -12.17 -21.07
C ASP A 40 4.96 -12.74 -22.23
N SER A 41 3.71 -13.11 -21.95
CA SER A 41 2.73 -13.53 -22.97
C SER A 41 2.14 -12.38 -23.79
N GLY A 42 2.39 -11.14 -23.39
CA GLY A 42 1.78 -9.94 -23.96
C GLY A 42 0.39 -9.59 -23.45
N LEU A 43 -0.21 -10.42 -22.60
CA LEU A 43 -1.51 -10.18 -21.98
C LEU A 43 -1.36 -9.39 -20.68
N PRO A 44 -2.35 -8.57 -20.30
CA PRO A 44 -2.39 -7.99 -18.97
C PRO A 44 -2.60 -9.09 -17.91
N VAL A 45 -2.09 -8.85 -16.72
CA VAL A 45 -2.20 -9.75 -15.57
C VAL A 45 -2.63 -9.02 -14.32
N VAL A 46 -3.25 -9.74 -13.42
CA VAL A 46 -3.63 -9.27 -12.11
C VAL A 46 -3.18 -10.28 -11.05
N LEU A 47 -2.74 -9.76 -9.90
CA LEU A 47 -2.32 -10.55 -8.76
C LEU A 47 -3.17 -10.18 -7.55
N ALA A 48 -3.68 -11.19 -6.87
CA ALA A 48 -4.33 -11.02 -5.57
C ALA A 48 -3.27 -10.92 -4.47
N PRO A 49 -3.55 -10.22 -3.36
CA PRO A 49 -2.62 -10.16 -2.23
C PRO A 49 -2.53 -11.51 -1.55
N ASP A 50 -1.32 -11.97 -1.25
CA ASP A 50 -1.08 -13.26 -0.62
C ASP A 50 -0.76 -13.14 0.88
N HIS A 51 0.13 -12.22 1.28
CA HIS A 51 0.45 -12.00 2.69
C HIS A 51 0.82 -10.54 2.97
N ASN A 52 0.65 -10.14 4.22
CA ASN A 52 0.97 -8.81 4.70
C ASN A 52 2.14 -8.86 5.66
N VAL A 53 3.16 -8.06 5.41
CA VAL A 53 4.34 -7.93 6.28
C VAL A 53 4.62 -6.44 6.50
N HIS A 54 4.75 -6.05 7.74
CA HIS A 54 5.02 -4.65 8.14
C HIS A 54 4.04 -3.64 7.51
N ASN A 55 2.75 -3.97 7.56
CA ASN A 55 1.65 -3.17 7.00
C ASN A 55 1.68 -3.03 5.47
N ARG A 56 2.39 -3.92 4.77
CA ARG A 56 2.44 -3.95 3.30
C ARG A 56 2.00 -5.29 2.76
N TRP A 57 1.17 -5.28 1.75
CA TRP A 57 0.77 -6.47 1.02
C TRP A 57 1.84 -6.88 0.02
N HIS A 58 2.05 -8.17 -0.07
CA HIS A 58 2.88 -8.81 -1.07
C HIS A 58 2.00 -9.53 -2.10
N PHE A 59 2.43 -9.50 -3.36
CA PHE A 59 1.71 -10.03 -4.50
C PHE A 59 2.61 -11.04 -5.22
N HIS A 60 2.93 -12.14 -4.53
CA HIS A 60 3.82 -13.20 -5.02
C HIS A 60 3.07 -14.45 -5.50
N GLY A 61 1.75 -14.44 -5.41
CA GLY A 61 0.90 -15.51 -5.92
C GLY A 61 0.94 -15.60 -7.45
N PRO A 62 0.29 -16.62 -8.02
CA PRO A 62 0.24 -16.77 -9.47
C PRO A 62 -0.48 -15.60 -10.10
N ALA A 63 0.14 -15.01 -11.12
CA ALA A 63 -0.48 -13.97 -11.94
C ALA A 63 -1.61 -14.58 -12.77
N ILE A 64 -2.75 -13.89 -12.83
CA ILE A 64 -3.90 -14.29 -13.61
C ILE A 64 -3.95 -13.46 -14.87
N GLU A 65 -3.72 -14.09 -16.01
CA GLU A 65 -3.85 -13.48 -17.31
C GLU A 65 -5.33 -13.32 -17.69
N PHE A 66 -5.67 -12.24 -18.38
CA PHE A 66 -7.03 -12.04 -18.87
C PHE A 66 -7.01 -11.25 -20.18
N ARG A 67 -8.11 -11.36 -20.94
CA ARG A 67 -8.25 -10.75 -22.26
C ARG A 67 -9.24 -9.60 -22.30
N GLY A 68 -10.07 -9.47 -21.28
CA GLY A 68 -11.15 -8.49 -21.23
C GLY A 68 -10.67 -7.09 -20.84
N LEU A 69 -10.38 -6.22 -21.80
CA LEU A 69 -9.98 -4.84 -21.54
C LEU A 69 -11.06 -4.04 -20.80
N ALA A 70 -12.33 -4.37 -21.04
CA ALA A 70 -13.46 -3.72 -20.37
C ALA A 70 -13.41 -3.90 -18.85
N TRP A 71 -13.01 -5.08 -18.38
CA TRP A 71 -12.87 -5.32 -16.95
C TRP A 71 -11.73 -4.47 -16.33
N ALA A 72 -10.59 -4.39 -17.01
CA ALA A 72 -9.45 -3.59 -16.54
C ALA A 72 -9.83 -2.11 -16.32
N ASN A 73 -10.71 -1.58 -17.17
CA ASN A 73 -11.19 -0.21 -17.04
C ASN A 73 -12.19 -0.01 -15.89
N THR A 74 -12.62 -1.07 -15.22
CA THR A 74 -13.46 -0.98 -14.01
C THR A 74 -12.63 -0.94 -12.74
N LEU A 75 -11.31 -1.13 -12.83
CA LEU A 75 -10.40 -1.06 -11.68
C LEU A 75 -10.32 0.38 -11.16
N GLN A 76 -10.40 0.52 -9.85
CA GLN A 76 -10.27 1.79 -9.17
C GLN A 76 -8.84 1.94 -8.63
N LYS A 77 -8.10 2.92 -9.17
CA LYS A 77 -6.74 3.20 -8.73
C LYS A 77 -6.74 3.67 -7.28
N VAL A 78 -5.78 3.15 -6.51
CA VAL A 78 -5.51 3.58 -5.13
C VAL A 78 -4.06 3.99 -5.01
N PRO A 79 -3.72 4.92 -4.09
CA PRO A 79 -2.33 5.27 -3.83
C PRO A 79 -1.51 4.05 -3.43
N GLU A 80 -0.27 3.96 -3.91
CA GLU A 80 0.66 2.93 -3.46
C GLU A 80 0.87 3.02 -1.95
N GLU A 81 1.01 1.88 -1.29
CA GLU A 81 1.41 1.80 0.11
C GLU A 81 2.75 2.51 0.34
N GLY A 82 2.97 3.02 1.52
CA GLY A 82 4.23 3.68 1.86
C GLY A 82 4.04 4.83 2.84
N PHE A 83 4.98 5.77 2.84
CA PHE A 83 5.03 6.85 3.81
C PHE A 83 4.46 8.15 3.25
N PHE A 84 3.68 8.81 4.11
CA PHE A 84 3.00 10.06 3.79
C PHE A 84 3.05 11.00 4.99
N THR A 85 2.85 12.28 4.74
CA THR A 85 2.52 13.26 5.76
C THR A 85 1.09 13.74 5.59
N LEU A 86 0.47 14.19 6.68
CA LEU A 86 -0.87 14.75 6.63
C LEU A 86 -0.82 16.21 6.18
N LYS A 87 -1.62 16.58 5.18
CA LYS A 87 -1.75 17.98 4.72
C LYS A 87 -2.49 18.85 5.73
N LYS A 88 -3.34 18.23 6.55
CA LYS A 88 -4.17 18.88 7.56
C LYS A 88 -4.41 17.94 8.73
N GLU A 89 -4.92 18.49 9.83
CA GLU A 89 -5.35 17.68 10.96
C GLU A 89 -6.37 16.62 10.54
N LEU A 90 -6.23 15.42 11.08
CA LEU A 90 -7.15 14.29 10.90
C LEU A 90 -7.84 13.97 12.23
N PRO A 91 -9.09 14.39 12.40
CA PRO A 91 -9.86 14.04 13.59
C PRO A 91 -10.37 12.60 13.50
N PHE A 92 -10.47 11.94 14.65
CA PHE A 92 -11.08 10.62 14.80
C PHE A 92 -11.74 10.52 16.18
N GLU A 93 -12.50 9.46 16.41
CA GLU A 93 -13.10 9.22 17.71
C GLU A 93 -12.01 9.07 18.78
N GLY A 94 -12.03 9.95 19.78
CA GLY A 94 -11.07 9.96 20.88
C GLY A 94 -9.84 10.82 20.69
N GLY A 95 -9.69 11.54 19.56
CA GLY A 95 -8.54 12.42 19.34
C GLY A 95 -8.41 12.96 17.94
N SER A 96 -7.19 13.42 17.64
CA SER A 96 -6.82 13.85 16.29
C SER A 96 -5.32 13.66 16.06
N TRP A 97 -4.93 13.56 14.80
CA TRP A 97 -3.53 13.61 14.38
C TRP A 97 -3.25 14.96 13.72
N PRO A 98 -2.15 15.63 14.08
CA PRO A 98 -1.87 16.97 13.58
C PRO A 98 -1.42 16.96 12.11
N ARG A 99 -1.50 18.13 11.49
CA ARG A 99 -0.84 18.39 10.21
C ARG A 99 0.65 18.03 10.29
N ASN A 100 1.21 17.52 9.20
CA ASN A 100 2.61 17.06 9.07
C ASN A 100 2.94 15.81 9.89
N ALA A 101 1.97 15.14 10.50
CA ALA A 101 2.21 13.84 11.10
C ALA A 101 2.72 12.85 10.03
N LEU A 102 3.77 12.11 10.35
CA LEU A 102 4.28 11.05 9.49
C LEU A 102 3.44 9.78 9.73
N VAL A 103 2.90 9.25 8.65
CA VAL A 103 2.07 8.04 8.68
C VAL A 103 2.50 7.06 7.60
N GLN A 104 2.24 5.78 7.84
CA GLN A 104 2.33 4.75 6.82
C GLN A 104 0.91 4.45 6.31
N LEU A 105 0.73 4.46 5.00
CA LEU A 105 -0.51 4.01 4.37
C LEU A 105 -0.43 2.53 4.06
N GLY A 106 -1.41 1.79 4.53
CA GLY A 106 -1.66 0.41 4.15
C GLY A 106 -3.14 0.21 3.83
N TYR A 107 -3.49 -1.02 3.50
CA TYR A 107 -4.86 -1.39 3.14
C TYR A 107 -5.27 -2.69 3.81
N THR A 108 -6.57 -2.85 4.03
CA THR A 108 -7.14 -4.19 4.26
C THR A 108 -7.09 -4.99 2.95
N ARG A 109 -7.31 -6.30 3.01
CA ARG A 109 -7.44 -7.14 1.82
C ARG A 109 -8.55 -6.62 0.87
N ASN A 110 -9.56 -5.98 1.42
CA ASN A 110 -10.66 -5.39 0.66
C ASN A 110 -10.33 -4.00 0.07
N GLY A 111 -9.10 -3.53 0.23
CA GLY A 111 -8.67 -2.24 -0.29
C GLY A 111 -9.19 -1.04 0.49
N ASP A 112 -9.56 -1.22 1.76
CA ASP A 112 -9.91 -0.11 2.64
C ASP A 112 -8.64 0.48 3.24
N PRO A 113 -8.45 1.81 3.16
CA PRO A 113 -7.23 2.44 3.60
C PRO A 113 -7.11 2.48 5.13
N ILE A 114 -5.90 2.23 5.60
CA ILE A 114 -5.53 2.28 7.01
C ILE A 114 -4.27 3.14 7.14
N LEU A 115 -4.26 4.04 8.12
CA LEU A 115 -3.08 4.83 8.46
C LEU A 115 -2.47 4.35 9.77
N PHE A 116 -1.16 4.21 9.77
CA PHE A 116 -0.37 3.87 10.95
C PHE A 116 0.52 5.05 11.31
N MET A 117 0.41 5.52 12.56
CA MET A 117 1.17 6.67 13.03
C MET A 117 2.62 6.29 13.31
N ALA A 118 3.56 7.09 12.83
CA ALA A 118 4.95 7.01 13.23
C ALA A 118 5.11 7.37 14.71
N ARG A 119 5.84 6.55 15.44
CA ARG A 119 6.12 6.73 16.87
C ARG A 119 7.60 6.58 17.14
N VAL A 120 8.06 7.27 18.13
CA VAL A 120 9.44 7.17 18.60
C VAL A 120 9.45 6.51 19.96
N ARG A 121 10.32 5.54 20.10
CA ARG A 121 10.69 4.95 21.38
C ARG A 121 12.15 5.26 21.65
N SER A 122 12.43 5.92 22.74
CA SER A 122 13.79 6.25 23.15
C SER A 122 14.28 5.29 24.22
N THR A 123 15.45 4.73 24.00
CA THR A 123 16.20 3.95 24.99
C THR A 123 17.42 4.75 25.43
N LEU A 124 18.22 4.20 26.36
CA LEU A 124 19.48 4.83 26.78
C LEU A 124 20.52 4.86 25.66
N ALA A 125 20.43 3.97 24.66
CA ALA A 125 21.41 3.81 23.60
C ALA A 125 20.98 4.51 22.31
N GLU A 126 19.68 4.42 21.94
CA GLU A 126 19.19 4.87 20.63
C GLU A 126 17.70 5.17 20.65
N ASN A 127 17.24 5.80 19.59
CA ASN A 127 15.83 6.03 19.32
C ASN A 127 15.37 5.10 18.20
N ASP A 128 14.25 4.44 18.43
CA ASP A 128 13.57 3.65 17.40
C ASP A 128 12.39 4.45 16.83
N LEU A 129 12.36 4.59 15.51
CA LEU A 129 11.16 5.01 14.79
C LEU A 129 10.41 3.76 14.35
N PHE A 130 9.15 3.66 14.70
CA PHE A 130 8.34 2.49 14.33
C PHE A 130 6.90 2.87 13.99
N PHE A 131 6.23 1.97 13.26
CA PHE A 131 4.81 2.04 12.97
C PHE A 131 4.13 0.84 13.63
N SER A 132 3.11 1.13 14.43
CA SER A 132 2.31 0.08 15.07
C SER A 132 1.58 -0.77 14.05
N ASP A 133 1.23 -1.99 14.39
CA ASP A 133 0.30 -2.84 13.65
C ASP A 133 -1.17 -2.44 13.87
N LYS A 134 -1.43 -1.50 14.78
CA LYS A 134 -2.75 -0.92 15.04
C LYS A 134 -2.87 0.39 14.30
N GLY A 135 -3.70 0.39 13.27
CA GLY A 135 -3.93 1.55 12.43
C GLY A 135 -5.31 2.16 12.62
N LEU A 136 -5.45 3.35 12.08
CA LEU A 136 -6.71 4.08 11.99
C LEU A 136 -7.31 3.83 10.60
N LYS A 137 -8.49 3.23 10.53
CA LYS A 137 -9.24 3.13 9.27
C LYS A 137 -9.73 4.51 8.86
N ILE A 138 -9.48 4.87 7.62
CA ILE A 138 -9.94 6.12 7.03
C ILE A 138 -10.87 5.83 5.85
N THR A 139 -11.62 6.84 5.43
CA THR A 139 -12.42 6.76 4.22
C THR A 139 -11.56 7.04 2.98
N ARG A 140 -12.03 6.64 1.80
CA ARG A 140 -11.32 6.92 0.54
C ARG A 140 -11.20 8.41 0.27
N ASP A 141 -12.21 9.20 0.64
CA ASP A 141 -12.17 10.65 0.50
C ASP A 141 -11.06 11.27 1.33
N GLN A 142 -10.73 10.67 2.48
CA GLN A 142 -9.65 11.13 3.33
C GLN A 142 -8.25 10.86 2.77
N LEU A 143 -8.11 10.01 1.74
CA LEU A 143 -6.84 9.82 1.03
C LEU A 143 -6.30 11.12 0.43
N SER A 144 -7.17 12.07 0.11
CA SER A 144 -6.78 13.38 -0.43
C SER A 144 -5.96 14.26 0.53
N ILE A 145 -5.96 13.93 1.82
CA ILE A 145 -5.16 14.68 2.81
C ILE A 145 -3.71 14.18 2.92
N LEU A 146 -3.36 13.15 2.18
CA LEU A 146 -2.04 12.54 2.20
C LEU A 146 -1.11 13.19 1.18
N ASP A 147 0.08 13.57 1.62
CA ASP A 147 1.22 13.92 0.78
C ASP A 147 2.25 12.82 0.86
N ARG A 148 2.71 12.31 -0.29
CA ARG A 148 3.76 11.29 -0.29
C ARG A 148 5.05 11.86 0.30
N ALA A 149 5.56 11.20 1.33
CA ALA A 149 6.84 11.53 1.91
C ALA A 149 7.96 10.90 1.06
N ASN A 150 8.76 11.74 0.41
CA ASN A 150 9.94 11.31 -0.34
C ASN A 150 11.11 11.19 0.63
N VAL A 151 11.15 10.08 1.36
CA VAL A 151 12.17 9.81 2.36
C VAL A 151 12.96 8.56 1.97
N PHE A 152 14.26 8.60 2.22
CA PHE A 152 15.11 7.42 2.21
C PHE A 152 15.23 6.90 3.65
N ILE A 153 15.02 5.61 3.82
CA ILE A 153 15.18 4.93 5.11
C ILE A 153 16.15 3.79 4.88
N GLU A 154 17.26 3.85 5.57
CA GLU A 154 18.23 2.76 5.58
C GLU A 154 17.71 1.62 6.46
N GLU A 155 17.77 0.41 5.96
CA GLU A 155 17.46 -0.76 6.77
C GLU A 155 18.60 -1.02 7.76
N ALA A 156 18.24 -1.16 9.04
CA ALA A 156 19.22 -1.55 10.05
C ALA A 156 19.71 -2.98 9.77
N ASP A 157 21.02 -3.20 9.88
CA ASP A 157 21.57 -4.53 9.80
C ASP A 157 21.07 -5.35 11.02
N PRO A 158 20.28 -6.42 10.82
CA PRO A 158 19.78 -7.24 11.91
C PRO A 158 20.90 -7.96 12.68
N ASN A 159 22.11 -8.03 12.12
CA ASN A 159 23.31 -8.63 12.73
C ASN A 159 24.27 -7.59 13.29
N ALA A 160 23.97 -6.29 13.16
CA ALA A 160 24.75 -5.25 13.80
C ALA A 160 24.62 -5.38 15.31
N HIS A 161 25.61 -5.99 15.95
CA HIS A 161 25.73 -5.94 17.40
C HIS A 161 25.96 -4.48 17.80
N VAL A 162 25.08 -3.95 18.62
CA VAL A 162 25.29 -2.66 19.27
C VAL A 162 26.60 -2.79 20.07
N SER A 163 27.68 -2.27 19.49
CA SER A 163 28.95 -2.20 20.25
C SER A 163 28.74 -1.14 21.34
N THR A 164 28.50 -1.61 22.54
CA THR A 164 28.52 -0.79 23.74
C THR A 164 29.96 -0.34 23.96
N HIS A 165 30.41 0.67 23.24
CA HIS A 165 31.59 1.41 23.68
C HIS A 165 31.11 2.41 24.72
N ALA A 166 31.12 1.96 25.96
CA ALA A 166 31.17 2.85 27.10
C ALA A 166 32.50 3.58 27.03
N SER A 167 32.50 4.80 26.51
CA SER A 167 33.64 5.71 26.64
C SER A 167 33.55 6.32 28.01
N HIS A 168 34.62 6.08 28.80
CA HIS A 168 34.85 6.72 30.08
C HIS A 168 35.18 8.20 29.94
#